data_074da305144178a7c04c08472be8dfbd
#
_entry.id   074da305144178a7c04c08472be8dfbd
#
_cell.length_a   1.000
_cell.length_b   1.000
_cell.length_c   1.000
_cell.angle_alpha   90.00
_cell.angle_beta   90.00
_cell.angle_gamma   90.00
#
_symmetry.space_group_name_H-M   'P 1'
#
loop_
_entity.id
_entity.type
_entity.pdbx_description
1 polymer ?
#
loop_
_entity_poly.entity_id
_entity_poly.type
_entity_poly.pdbx_seq_one_letter_code
_entity_poly.pdbx_strand_id
1 'polypeptide(L)'
;MDAHFVGEVDVRWLVESGEDRKMQLLSDFAFVDSNNVRWEAKKNDVIDGASIPEVIWSQIVGTPFIGDYRRASVVHDVACDKRMHTSKDAHRMFYEAMLADGTPQPRALLFYTAVRLFGPQWEKTVGPTSIKFKSTLLSSSPIAVLDFNRLEQALDEVLGVDNK
;
A
#
# COMPACT_ATOMS: atom_id res chain seq x y z
N MET A 1 -5.59 -18.36 8.53
CA MET A 1 -4.13 -18.67 8.47
C MET A 1 -3.39 -17.38 8.76
N ASP A 2 -2.19 -17.45 9.29
CA ASP A 2 -1.42 -16.25 9.56
C ASP A 2 -0.85 -15.68 8.26
N ALA A 3 -1.02 -14.38 8.06
CA ALA A 3 -0.47 -13.67 6.92
C ALA A 3 1.08 -13.75 6.94
N HIS A 4 1.70 -14.05 5.79
CA HIS A 4 3.15 -14.30 5.73
C HIS A 4 3.73 -14.02 4.35
N PHE A 5 5.02 -13.75 4.32
CA PHE A 5 5.79 -13.63 3.07
C PHE A 5 6.32 -14.99 2.60
N VAL A 6 6.51 -15.11 1.29
CA VAL A 6 7.08 -16.29 0.60
C VAL A 6 8.21 -15.82 -0.30
N GLY A 7 9.42 -16.33 -0.06
CA GLY A 7 10.63 -15.91 -0.75
C GLY A 7 11.30 -14.71 -0.12
N GLU A 8 12.37 -14.23 -0.76
CA GLU A 8 13.14 -13.06 -0.35
C GLU A 8 13.09 -11.99 -1.43
N VAL A 9 13.27 -10.73 -1.02
CA VAL A 9 13.31 -9.60 -1.94
C VAL A 9 14.73 -9.41 -2.44
N ASP A 10 15.01 -9.91 -3.63
CA ASP A 10 16.24 -9.67 -4.38
C ASP A 10 15.98 -8.69 -5.50
N VAL A 11 16.69 -7.56 -5.51
CA VAL A 11 16.49 -6.51 -6.51
C VAL A 11 17.82 -6.01 -7.07
N ARG A 12 17.77 -5.51 -8.30
CA ARG A 12 18.84 -4.67 -8.86
C ARG A 12 18.31 -3.29 -9.22
N TRP A 13 19.11 -2.28 -8.98
CA TRP A 13 18.81 -0.94 -9.45
C TRP A 13 18.89 -0.86 -10.98
N LEU A 14 17.89 -0.24 -11.59
CA LEU A 14 17.94 0.11 -13.00
C LEU A 14 18.54 1.52 -13.09
N VAL A 15 19.72 1.61 -13.71
CA VAL A 15 20.39 2.90 -13.92
C VAL A 15 19.87 3.46 -15.25
N GLU A 16 18.84 4.29 -15.16
CA GLU A 16 18.33 5.06 -16.29
C GLU A 16 18.69 6.54 -16.09
N SER A 17 18.79 7.30 -17.15
CA SER A 17 19.03 8.74 -17.06
C SER A 17 17.77 9.44 -16.57
N GLY A 18 17.77 9.93 -15.33
CA GLY A 18 16.64 10.63 -14.73
C GLY A 18 16.52 10.42 -13.23
N GLU A 19 15.43 10.86 -12.64
CA GLU A 19 15.12 10.71 -11.22
C GLU A 19 14.57 9.30 -10.87
N ASP A 20 14.72 8.34 -11.74
CA ASP A 20 14.08 7.04 -11.67
C ASP A 20 14.69 6.16 -10.59
N ARG A 21 13.90 5.87 -9.57
CA ARG A 21 14.22 4.96 -8.45
C ARG A 21 13.78 3.53 -8.78
N LYS A 22 13.84 3.14 -10.05
CA LYS A 22 13.37 1.85 -10.51
C LYS A 22 14.30 0.73 -10.07
N MET A 23 13.69 -0.34 -9.59
CA MET A 23 14.36 -1.60 -9.26
C MET A 23 13.66 -2.75 -9.96
N GLN A 24 14.41 -3.74 -10.38
CA GLN A 24 13.89 -4.97 -10.97
C GLN A 24 14.07 -6.13 -10.01
N LEU A 25 13.01 -6.94 -9.83
CA LEU A 25 13.08 -8.16 -9.06
C LEU A 25 13.93 -9.22 -9.76
N LEU A 26 14.82 -9.87 -9.03
CA LEU A 26 15.70 -10.93 -9.51
C LEU A 26 15.14 -12.33 -9.24
N SER A 27 14.18 -12.46 -8.33
CA SER A 27 13.52 -13.69 -7.94
C SER A 27 12.02 -13.47 -7.76
N ASP A 28 11.24 -14.56 -7.75
CA ASP A 28 9.84 -14.54 -7.40
C ASP A 28 9.68 -14.26 -5.90
N PHE A 29 8.75 -13.38 -5.57
CA PHE A 29 8.40 -13.00 -4.22
C PHE A 29 6.89 -12.93 -4.07
N ALA A 30 6.34 -13.24 -2.89
CA ALA A 30 4.91 -13.15 -2.67
C ALA A 30 4.57 -12.85 -1.21
N PHE A 31 3.35 -12.38 -1.00
CA PHE A 31 2.68 -12.28 0.28
C PHE A 31 1.37 -13.06 0.23
N VAL A 32 1.08 -13.83 1.28
CA VAL A 32 -0.21 -14.51 1.47
C VAL A 32 -0.93 -13.78 2.59
N ASP A 33 -2.10 -13.20 2.29
CA ASP A 33 -2.88 -12.45 3.26
C ASP A 33 -3.71 -13.35 4.19
N SER A 34 -4.39 -12.76 5.17
CA SER A 34 -5.23 -13.46 6.14
C SER A 34 -6.39 -14.25 5.51
N ASN A 35 -6.82 -13.87 4.32
CA ASN A 35 -7.86 -14.56 3.52
C ASN A 35 -7.28 -15.65 2.62
N ASN A 36 -5.98 -15.96 2.76
CA ASN A 36 -5.27 -16.92 1.92
C ASN A 36 -5.18 -16.51 0.43
N VAL A 37 -5.30 -15.22 0.13
CA VAL A 37 -5.04 -14.69 -1.21
C VAL A 37 -3.54 -14.49 -1.37
N ARG A 38 -2.99 -15.01 -2.47
CA ARG A 38 -1.57 -14.91 -2.79
C ARG A 38 -1.32 -13.72 -3.73
N TRP A 39 -0.56 -12.75 -3.25
CA TRP A 39 -0.13 -11.57 -3.96
C TRP A 39 1.29 -11.76 -4.51
N GLU A 40 1.41 -11.89 -5.82
CA GLU A 40 2.66 -12.30 -6.46
C GLU A 40 3.37 -11.14 -7.13
N ALA A 41 4.65 -11.00 -6.78
CA ALA A 41 5.64 -10.21 -7.50
C ALA A 41 6.61 -11.18 -8.19
N LYS A 42 6.69 -11.15 -9.49
CA LYS A 42 7.47 -12.08 -10.27
C LYS A 42 8.86 -11.55 -10.59
N LYS A 43 9.79 -12.44 -10.83
CA LYS A 43 11.08 -12.11 -11.41
C LYS A 43 10.88 -11.24 -12.65
N ASN A 44 11.67 -10.17 -12.75
CA ASN A 44 11.62 -9.12 -13.77
C ASN A 44 10.50 -8.08 -13.61
N ASP A 45 9.60 -8.17 -12.62
CA ASP A 45 8.73 -7.06 -12.29
C ASP A 45 9.59 -5.86 -11.88
N VAL A 46 9.16 -4.67 -12.31
CA VAL A 46 9.84 -3.41 -11.99
C VAL A 46 9.01 -2.67 -10.95
N ILE A 47 9.68 -2.16 -9.93
CA ILE A 47 9.08 -1.39 -8.84
C ILE A 47 9.77 -0.02 -8.76
N ASP A 48 9.03 1.03 -8.47
CA ASP A 48 9.54 2.40 -8.35
C ASP A 48 9.11 3.11 -7.05
N GLY A 49 8.22 2.49 -6.27
CA GLY A 49 7.68 3.05 -5.05
C GLY A 49 6.66 4.17 -5.25
N ALA A 50 6.23 4.43 -6.50
CA ALA A 50 5.28 5.50 -6.82
C ALA A 50 3.87 5.25 -6.25
N SER A 51 3.56 4.02 -5.88
CA SER A 51 2.27 3.64 -5.28
C SER A 51 2.06 4.19 -3.86
N ILE A 52 3.14 4.62 -3.19
CA ILE A 52 3.08 5.27 -1.89
C ILE A 52 3.24 6.76 -2.09
N PRO A 53 2.25 7.60 -1.69
CA PRO A 53 2.31 9.04 -1.87
C PRO A 53 3.56 9.67 -1.25
N GLU A 54 4.25 10.52 -1.99
CA GLU A 54 5.51 11.17 -1.60
C GLU A 54 5.39 11.93 -0.27
N VAL A 55 4.25 12.56 0.00
CA VAL A 55 3.99 13.29 1.23
C VAL A 55 4.17 12.42 2.49
N ILE A 56 4.01 11.11 2.37
CA ILE A 56 4.09 10.19 3.51
C ILE A 56 5.54 9.79 3.78
N TRP A 57 6.23 9.28 2.77
CA TRP A 57 7.59 8.80 2.99
C TRP A 57 8.61 9.94 3.05
N SER A 58 8.38 11.08 2.42
CA SER A 58 9.28 12.23 2.52
C SER A 58 9.27 12.90 3.91
N GLN A 59 8.13 12.94 4.59
CA GLN A 59 8.01 13.60 5.90
C GLN A 59 8.22 12.69 7.09
N ILE A 60 7.99 11.38 6.94
CA ILE A 60 7.95 10.46 8.08
C ILE A 60 9.12 9.47 8.08
N VAL A 61 9.64 9.06 6.92
CA VAL A 61 10.50 7.88 6.83
C VAL A 61 11.66 7.99 5.84
N GLY A 62 11.70 8.95 4.98
CA GLY A 62 12.83 9.19 4.06
C GLY A 62 12.76 8.48 2.71
N THR A 63 12.41 7.20 2.59
CA THR A 63 12.25 6.49 1.31
C THR A 63 11.27 5.32 1.39
N PRO A 64 10.57 4.94 0.31
CA PRO A 64 9.60 3.83 0.32
C PRO A 64 10.23 2.45 0.49
N PHE A 65 11.56 2.33 0.36
CA PHE A 65 12.27 1.06 0.37
C PHE A 65 13.23 0.89 1.56
N ILE A 66 13.13 1.74 2.58
CA ILE A 66 13.93 1.64 3.80
C ILE A 66 13.00 1.59 5.01
N GLY A 67 13.15 0.55 5.85
CA GLY A 67 12.38 0.37 7.07
C GLY A 67 11.60 -0.93 7.10
N ASP A 68 10.77 -1.07 8.14
CA ASP A 68 10.03 -2.28 8.49
C ASP A 68 8.86 -2.61 7.55
N TYR A 69 8.64 -1.82 6.50
CA TYR A 69 7.57 -1.97 5.51
C TYR A 69 8.09 -2.25 4.10
N ARG A 70 9.40 -2.47 3.95
CA ARG A 70 10.05 -2.61 2.64
C ARG A 70 9.49 -3.77 1.80
N ARG A 71 9.32 -4.93 2.39
CA ARG A 71 8.76 -6.12 1.70
C ARG A 71 7.29 -5.88 1.32
N ALA A 72 6.55 -5.24 2.24
CA ALA A 72 5.18 -4.85 1.98
C ALA A 72 5.05 -3.88 0.81
N SER A 73 5.96 -2.89 0.70
CA SER A 73 5.99 -1.94 -0.41
C SER A 73 6.21 -2.61 -1.76
N VAL A 74 7.05 -3.64 -1.83
CA VAL A 74 7.32 -4.38 -3.07
C VAL A 74 6.05 -5.04 -3.62
N VAL A 75 5.35 -5.81 -2.79
CA VAL A 75 4.12 -6.50 -3.22
C VAL A 75 2.99 -5.52 -3.51
N HIS A 76 2.92 -4.40 -2.76
CA HIS A 76 1.92 -3.36 -3.00
C HIS A 76 2.15 -2.63 -4.33
N ASP A 77 3.39 -2.29 -4.65
CA ASP A 77 3.74 -1.61 -5.89
C ASP A 77 3.37 -2.47 -7.11
N VAL A 78 3.75 -3.75 -7.09
CA VAL A 78 3.39 -4.71 -8.13
C VAL A 78 1.87 -4.93 -8.22
N ALA A 79 1.16 -4.97 -7.09
CA ALA A 79 -0.30 -5.10 -7.07
C ALA A 79 -0.99 -3.87 -7.69
N CYS A 80 -0.47 -2.67 -7.43
CA CYS A 80 -0.97 -1.42 -8.02
C CYS A 80 -0.72 -1.35 -9.53
N ASP A 81 0.40 -1.88 -10.01
CA ASP A 81 0.72 -1.94 -11.43
C ASP A 81 -0.16 -2.97 -12.17
N LYS A 82 -0.22 -4.20 -11.66
CA LYS A 82 -0.96 -5.30 -12.29
C LYS A 82 -2.49 -5.21 -12.17
N ARG A 83 -3.02 -4.54 -11.15
CA ARG A 83 -4.46 -4.30 -10.92
C ARG A 83 -5.35 -5.55 -11.02
N MET A 84 -4.84 -6.69 -10.54
CA MET A 84 -5.58 -7.96 -10.58
C MET A 84 -6.75 -8.01 -9.58
N HIS A 85 -6.66 -7.23 -8.51
CA HIS A 85 -7.66 -7.03 -7.47
C HIS A 85 -8.09 -5.56 -7.43
N THR A 86 -9.06 -5.20 -6.60
CA THR A 86 -9.45 -3.79 -6.43
C THR A 86 -8.34 -3.00 -5.72
N SER A 87 -8.33 -1.67 -5.88
CA SER A 87 -7.40 -0.82 -5.15
C SER A 87 -7.58 -0.95 -3.64
N LYS A 88 -8.83 -1.11 -3.17
CA LYS A 88 -9.15 -1.37 -1.77
C LYS A 88 -8.46 -2.64 -1.26
N ASP A 89 -8.57 -3.74 -2.01
CA ASP A 89 -7.94 -5.02 -1.63
C ASP A 89 -6.41 -4.90 -1.61
N ALA A 90 -5.82 -4.23 -2.62
CA ALA A 90 -4.37 -4.01 -2.68
C ALA A 90 -3.87 -3.16 -1.50
N HIS A 91 -4.59 -2.11 -1.13
CA HIS A 91 -4.23 -1.26 0.01
C HIS A 91 -4.43 -2.00 1.35
N ARG A 92 -5.47 -2.83 1.47
CA ARG A 92 -5.67 -3.68 2.65
C ARG A 92 -4.56 -4.73 2.78
N MET A 93 -4.20 -5.39 1.69
CA MET A 93 -3.05 -6.31 1.65
C MET A 93 -1.78 -5.60 2.12
N PHE A 94 -1.53 -4.36 1.68
CA PHE A 94 -0.38 -3.58 2.13
C PHE A 94 -0.35 -3.38 3.64
N TYR A 95 -1.50 -3.08 4.26
CA TYR A 95 -1.61 -2.98 5.71
C TYR A 95 -1.25 -4.30 6.41
N GLU A 96 -1.82 -5.42 5.97
CA GLU A 96 -1.53 -6.74 6.55
C GLU A 96 -0.05 -7.14 6.35
N ALA A 97 0.50 -6.85 5.18
CA ALA A 97 1.90 -7.09 4.87
C ALA A 97 2.85 -6.26 5.75
N MET A 98 2.53 -5.00 6.03
CA MET A 98 3.29 -4.17 6.98
C MET A 98 3.30 -4.77 8.38
N LEU A 99 2.17 -5.25 8.88
CA LEU A 99 2.10 -5.90 10.20
C LEU A 99 2.93 -7.18 10.23
N ALA A 100 2.87 -8.00 9.18
CA ALA A 100 3.67 -9.21 9.03
C ALA A 100 5.19 -8.92 8.91
N ASP A 101 5.56 -7.73 8.44
CA ASP A 101 6.94 -7.24 8.34
C ASP A 101 7.46 -6.62 9.66
N GLY A 102 6.59 -6.51 10.67
CA GLY A 102 6.94 -5.97 12.00
C GLY A 102 6.69 -4.46 12.15
N THR A 103 6.06 -3.82 11.18
CA THR A 103 5.68 -2.40 11.30
C THR A 103 4.69 -2.22 12.47
N PRO A 104 4.95 -1.30 13.41
CA PRO A 104 4.01 -1.01 14.48
C PRO A 104 2.64 -0.59 13.95
N GLN A 105 1.57 -1.14 14.53
CA GLN A 105 0.19 -0.92 14.08
C GLN A 105 -0.20 0.55 13.85
N PRO A 106 0.15 1.53 14.71
CA PRO A 106 -0.18 2.92 14.45
C PRO A 106 0.46 3.47 13.16
N ARG A 107 1.68 3.03 12.85
CA ARG A 107 2.37 3.40 11.62
C ARG A 107 1.72 2.72 10.40
N ALA A 108 1.40 1.44 10.51
CA ALA A 108 0.72 0.71 9.45
C ALA A 108 -0.66 1.32 9.12
N LEU A 109 -1.43 1.74 10.14
CA LEU A 109 -2.70 2.46 9.97
C LEU A 109 -2.52 3.81 9.27
N LEU A 110 -1.46 4.55 9.62
CA LEU A 110 -1.15 5.82 8.96
C LEU A 110 -0.86 5.63 7.48
N PHE A 111 -0.01 4.66 7.13
CA PHE A 111 0.30 4.35 5.74
C PHE A 111 -0.92 3.84 4.97
N TYR A 112 -1.72 2.96 5.58
CA TYR A 112 -2.97 2.49 4.99
C TYR A 112 -3.92 3.64 4.66
N THR A 113 -4.18 4.52 5.65
CA THR A 113 -5.02 5.71 5.46
C THR A 113 -4.55 6.54 4.28
N ALA A 114 -3.27 6.72 4.18
CA ALA A 114 -2.67 7.56 3.18
C ALA A 114 -2.72 6.96 1.77
N VAL A 115 -2.44 5.67 1.59
CA VAL A 115 -2.60 5.04 0.28
C VAL A 115 -4.07 4.94 -0.12
N ARG A 116 -4.99 4.81 0.84
CA ARG A 116 -6.44 4.86 0.59
C ARG A 116 -6.91 6.23 0.11
N LEU A 117 -6.37 7.32 0.65
CA LEU A 117 -6.79 8.68 0.32
C LEU A 117 -6.04 9.26 -0.88
N PHE A 118 -4.77 8.96 -1.03
CA PHE A 118 -3.88 9.63 -1.97
C PHE A 118 -3.16 8.69 -2.95
N GLY A 119 -3.20 7.39 -2.69
CA GLY A 119 -2.60 6.38 -3.56
C GLY A 119 -3.40 6.12 -4.83
N PRO A 120 -2.91 5.26 -5.72
CA PRO A 120 -3.62 4.89 -6.94
C PRO A 120 -4.98 4.29 -6.63
N GLN A 121 -6.02 4.82 -7.26
CA GLN A 121 -7.38 4.33 -7.14
C GLN A 121 -7.82 3.69 -8.45
N TRP A 122 -8.31 2.46 -8.40
CA TRP A 122 -8.96 1.79 -9.52
C TRP A 122 -10.04 0.86 -8.99
N GLU A 123 -11.13 0.81 -9.71
CA GLU A 123 -12.19 -0.16 -9.49
C GLU A 123 -12.46 -0.90 -10.80
N LYS A 124 -13.06 -2.05 -10.70
CA LYS A 124 -13.57 -2.73 -11.89
C LYS A 124 -14.69 -1.86 -12.48
N THR A 125 -14.30 -0.92 -13.35
CA THR A 125 -15.17 -0.16 -14.24
C THR A 125 -16.39 0.56 -13.64
N VAL A 126 -16.22 1.80 -13.17
CA VAL A 126 -17.16 2.90 -13.46
C VAL A 126 -16.40 4.24 -13.32
N GLY A 127 -16.62 5.16 -14.24
CA GLY A 127 -15.91 6.39 -14.56
C GLY A 127 -15.33 7.31 -13.47
N PRO A 128 -14.64 8.40 -13.87
CA PRO A 128 -13.81 9.20 -12.98
C PRO A 128 -14.64 9.99 -11.98
N THR A 129 -14.52 9.67 -10.70
CA THR A 129 -15.08 10.49 -9.62
C THR A 129 -14.00 11.44 -9.11
N SER A 130 -14.14 12.72 -9.44
CA SER A 130 -13.31 13.78 -8.88
C SER A 130 -13.66 13.97 -7.41
N ILE A 131 -12.81 13.53 -6.51
CA ILE A 131 -12.99 13.74 -5.06
C ILE A 131 -12.53 15.15 -4.73
N LYS A 132 -13.48 16.03 -4.41
CA LYS A 132 -13.18 17.34 -3.79
C LYS A 132 -12.89 17.13 -2.31
N PHE A 133 -11.62 17.22 -1.94
CA PHE A 133 -11.16 17.12 -0.57
C PHE A 133 -11.69 18.29 0.29
N LYS A 134 -12.44 17.99 1.33
CA LYS A 134 -12.82 18.94 2.37
C LYS A 134 -11.85 18.79 3.53
N SER A 135 -10.98 19.77 3.76
CA SER A 135 -9.85 19.76 4.69
C SER A 135 -10.23 19.80 6.18
N THR A 136 -11.32 19.15 6.60
CA THR A 136 -11.87 19.30 7.95
C THR A 136 -11.41 18.20 8.95
N LEU A 137 -10.56 17.25 8.55
CA LEU A 137 -10.22 16.09 9.39
C LEU A 137 -8.91 16.22 10.19
N LEU A 138 -8.28 17.40 10.26
CA LEU A 138 -7.05 17.61 11.04
C LEU A 138 -7.28 18.39 12.33
N SER A 139 -8.43 18.27 12.96
CA SER A 139 -8.68 18.85 14.28
C SER A 139 -8.52 17.79 15.36
N SER A 140 -7.36 17.85 16.01
CA SER A 140 -7.03 17.42 17.39
C SER A 140 -8.07 16.56 18.15
N SER A 141 -7.89 15.25 18.11
CA SER A 141 -8.33 14.35 19.18
C SER A 141 -7.22 13.33 19.47
N PRO A 142 -7.00 12.91 20.73
CA PRO A 142 -5.97 11.94 21.06
C PRO A 142 -6.25 10.66 20.28
N ILE A 143 -5.20 10.08 19.70
CA ILE A 143 -5.23 8.80 18.97
C ILE A 143 -5.65 7.71 19.98
N ALA A 144 -6.95 7.63 20.26
CA ALA A 144 -7.55 6.44 20.81
C ALA A 144 -7.33 5.32 19.80
N VAL A 145 -6.92 4.16 20.26
CA VAL A 145 -6.69 2.93 19.48
C VAL A 145 -7.76 2.84 18.38
N LEU A 146 -7.40 3.30 17.18
CA LEU A 146 -8.28 3.22 16.02
C LEU A 146 -8.35 1.75 15.63
N ASP A 147 -9.51 1.15 15.90
CA ASP A 147 -9.85 -0.16 15.38
C ASP A 147 -9.81 -0.09 13.84
N PHE A 148 -9.04 -0.98 13.22
CA PHE A 148 -8.89 -1.03 11.75
C PHE A 148 -10.24 -1.05 11.03
N ASN A 149 -11.21 -1.81 11.53
CA ASN A 149 -12.53 -1.93 10.90
C ASN A 149 -13.29 -0.60 10.91
N ARG A 150 -13.19 0.17 11.99
CA ARG A 150 -13.79 1.52 12.07
C ARG A 150 -13.12 2.50 11.13
N LEU A 151 -11.79 2.42 11.03
CA LEU A 151 -11.05 3.26 10.08
C LEU A 151 -11.41 2.90 8.63
N GLU A 152 -11.47 1.62 8.30
CA GLU A 152 -11.83 1.16 6.95
C GLU A 152 -13.25 1.60 6.58
N GLN A 153 -14.22 1.47 7.48
CA GLN A 153 -15.59 1.94 7.27
C GLN A 153 -15.65 3.46 7.02
N ALA A 154 -14.95 4.25 7.83
CA ALA A 154 -14.89 5.70 7.65
C ALA A 154 -14.26 6.10 6.32
N LEU A 155 -13.22 5.38 5.88
CA LEU A 155 -12.58 5.60 4.59
C LEU A 155 -13.51 5.24 3.42
N ASP A 156 -14.27 4.16 3.53
CA ASP A 156 -15.26 3.76 2.52
C ASP A 156 -16.37 4.80 2.38
N GLU A 157 -16.88 5.33 3.50
CA GLU A 157 -17.87 6.42 3.49
C GLU A 157 -17.33 7.69 2.80
N VAL A 158 -16.09 8.09 3.12
CA VAL A 158 -15.45 9.27 2.53
C VAL A 158 -15.18 9.08 1.03
N LEU A 159 -14.82 7.87 0.62
CA LEU A 159 -14.48 7.53 -0.76
C LEU A 159 -15.70 7.13 -1.60
N GLY A 160 -16.88 7.01 -0.99
CA GLY A 160 -18.12 6.62 -1.68
C GLY A 160 -18.11 5.18 -2.20
N VAL A 161 -17.37 4.30 -1.52
CA VAL A 161 -17.31 2.88 -1.87
C VAL A 161 -18.51 2.18 -1.23
N ASP A 162 -19.57 1.93 -2.02
CA ASP A 162 -20.72 1.16 -1.56
C ASP A 162 -20.32 -0.31 -1.34
N ASN A 163 -20.43 -0.77 -0.10
CA ASN A 163 -20.38 -2.20 0.23
C ASN A 163 -21.66 -2.88 -0.26
N LYS A 164 -21.72 -3.25 -1.55
CA LYS A 164 -22.76 -4.15 -2.07
C LYS A 164 -22.26 -5.57 -2.20
#